data_1d654c474d277a5c11973e8e59b397f3
#
_entry.id   1d654c474d277a5c11973e8e59b397f3
#
_cell.length_a   1.000
_cell.length_b   1.000
_cell.length_c   1.000
_cell.angle_alpha   90.00
_cell.angle_beta   90.00
_cell.angle_gamma   90.00
#
_symmetry.space_group_name_H-M   'P 1'
#
loop_
_entity.id
_entity.type
_entity.pdbx_description
1 polymer ?
#
loop_
_entity_poly.entity_id
_entity_poly.type
_entity_poly.pdbx_seq_one_letter_code
_entity_poly.pdbx_strand_id
1 'polypeptide(L)'
;HFGLRHGLYAIGDQLLEVVAPKQPGTTAGRFLERRGGEGGYMILLQTDDVEHHKARVENAGMRVVHDGEIKQHGSAIRGIHLHPKDVGGAILSLDQAEPQESWLWAGHDWQYHSLDSVVTDMVAVEIQADDPDAMGARWAKAVGRPVSEGVMALDDAEIRFVQARDGRGDGLAAVDLRAKDRARAGEILNLCGFQFRLI
;
A
#
# COMPACT_ATOMS: atom_id res chain seq x y z
N HIS A 1 3.43 5.44 17.24
CA HIS A 1 4.88 5.58 16.99
C HIS A 1 5.18 6.72 16.01
N PHE A 2 4.48 6.81 14.88
CA PHE A 2 4.76 7.77 13.81
C PHE A 2 4.03 9.12 13.95
N GLY A 3 3.39 9.39 15.10
CA GLY A 3 2.61 10.61 15.31
C GLY A 3 1.35 10.69 14.46
N LEU A 4 0.71 9.55 14.18
CA LEU A 4 -0.49 9.43 13.36
C LEU A 4 -1.71 9.07 14.20
N ARG A 5 -2.90 9.50 13.74
CA ARG A 5 -4.18 8.87 14.00
C ARG A 5 -4.48 7.96 12.82
N HIS A 6 -5.09 6.84 13.07
CA HIS A 6 -5.46 5.92 12.01
C HIS A 6 -6.81 5.24 12.29
N GLY A 7 -7.46 4.82 11.22
CA GLY A 7 -8.59 3.91 11.22
C GLY A 7 -8.30 2.80 10.24
N LEU A 8 -8.51 1.55 10.66
CA LEU A 8 -8.33 0.35 9.86
C LEU A 8 -9.68 -0.22 9.48
N TYR A 9 -9.79 -0.65 8.23
CA TYR A 9 -10.98 -1.28 7.66
C TYR A 9 -10.56 -2.60 7.04
N ALA A 10 -11.02 -3.72 7.60
CA ALA A 10 -10.80 -5.04 7.04
C ALA A 10 -11.76 -5.26 5.86
N ILE A 11 -11.21 -5.67 4.72
CA ILE A 11 -11.92 -6.01 3.49
C ILE A 11 -11.45 -7.41 3.09
N GLY A 12 -12.27 -8.43 3.35
CA GLY A 12 -11.81 -9.81 3.23
C GLY A 12 -10.64 -10.07 4.18
N ASP A 13 -9.52 -10.50 3.65
CA ASP A 13 -8.25 -10.70 4.36
C ASP A 13 -7.24 -9.56 4.16
N GLN A 14 -7.67 -8.46 3.57
CA GLN A 14 -6.88 -7.27 3.28
C GLN A 14 -7.29 -6.10 4.19
N LEU A 15 -6.43 -5.10 4.30
CA LEU A 15 -6.64 -3.96 5.19
C LEU A 15 -6.49 -2.64 4.44
N LEU A 16 -7.50 -1.79 4.53
CA LEU A 16 -7.44 -0.39 4.13
C LEU A 16 -7.19 0.47 5.38
N GLU A 17 -6.12 1.27 5.37
CA GLU A 17 -5.79 2.17 6.46
C GLU A 17 -5.95 3.62 6.04
N VAL A 18 -6.70 4.39 6.83
CA VAL A 18 -6.79 5.84 6.72
C VAL A 18 -5.97 6.46 7.84
N VAL A 19 -5.02 7.33 7.46
CA VAL A 19 -4.11 7.97 8.42
C VAL A 19 -4.21 9.49 8.39
N ALA A 20 -4.03 10.12 9.55
CA ALA A 20 -3.94 11.56 9.67
C ALA A 20 -2.84 11.96 10.67
N PRO A 21 -2.06 13.03 10.41
CA PRO A 21 -1.05 13.50 11.35
C PRO A 21 -1.69 14.01 12.65
N LYS A 22 -1.12 13.65 13.80
CA LYS A 22 -1.51 14.17 15.12
C LYS A 22 -0.87 15.52 15.45
N GLN A 23 0.24 15.83 14.79
CA GLN A 23 1.05 17.01 15.09
C GLN A 23 1.84 17.44 13.85
N PRO A 24 2.30 18.69 13.77
CA PRO A 24 3.19 19.16 12.70
C PRO A 24 4.50 18.37 12.64
N GLY A 25 5.13 18.32 11.46
CA GLY A 25 6.44 17.73 11.25
C GLY A 25 6.48 16.20 11.16
N THR A 26 5.33 15.52 11.16
CA THR A 26 5.25 14.07 10.90
C THR A 26 5.58 13.75 9.43
N THR A 27 5.94 12.50 9.15
CA THR A 27 6.19 12.06 7.77
C THR A 27 4.93 12.19 6.90
N ALA A 28 3.75 11.86 7.44
CA ALA A 28 2.49 12.06 6.74
C ALA A 28 2.16 13.55 6.54
N GLY A 29 2.44 14.42 7.52
CA GLY A 29 2.27 15.86 7.35
C GLY A 29 3.11 16.41 6.20
N ARG A 30 4.40 16.05 6.14
CA ARG A 30 5.27 16.42 5.02
C ARG A 30 4.83 15.83 3.68
N PHE A 31 4.21 14.65 3.69
CA PHE A 31 3.60 14.08 2.48
C PHE A 31 2.45 14.95 1.99
N LEU A 32 1.50 15.30 2.87
CA LEU A 32 0.35 16.16 2.54
C LEU A 32 0.80 17.53 1.97
N GLU A 33 1.82 18.14 2.57
CA GLU A 33 2.41 19.40 2.10
C GLU A 33 2.97 19.26 0.67
N ARG A 34 3.78 18.22 0.43
CA ARG A 34 4.38 17.98 -0.89
C ARG A 34 3.36 17.60 -1.96
N ARG A 35 2.32 16.83 -1.57
CA ARG A 35 1.26 16.40 -2.48
C ARG A 35 0.26 17.51 -2.78
N GLY A 36 0.27 18.60 -2.02
CA GLY A 36 -0.70 19.68 -2.13
C GLY A 36 -2.10 19.25 -1.65
N GLY A 37 -2.17 18.32 -0.69
CA GLY A 37 -3.42 17.80 -0.14
C GLY A 37 -3.37 16.30 0.14
N GLU A 38 -4.53 15.71 0.32
CA GLU A 38 -4.73 14.31 0.62
C GLU A 38 -4.38 13.39 -0.58
N GLY A 39 -4.13 12.12 -0.33
CA GLY A 39 -3.84 11.13 -1.37
C GLY A 39 -3.39 9.79 -0.80
N GLY A 40 -3.24 8.81 -1.68
CA GLY A 40 -2.68 7.51 -1.32
C GLY A 40 -1.22 7.65 -0.87
N TYR A 41 -0.89 7.03 0.25
CA TYR A 41 0.35 7.30 0.99
C TYR A 41 1.33 6.13 0.96
N MET A 42 0.83 4.90 1.14
CA MET A 42 1.66 3.73 1.36
C MET A 42 1.00 2.47 0.79
N ILE A 43 1.80 1.53 0.31
CA ILE A 43 1.40 0.15 0.00
C ILE A 43 2.20 -0.77 0.92
N LEU A 44 1.51 -1.69 1.60
CA LEU A 44 2.09 -2.75 2.39
C LEU A 44 1.84 -4.07 1.65
N LEU A 45 2.91 -4.79 1.32
CA LEU A 45 2.86 -6.11 0.70
C LEU A 45 3.35 -7.14 1.71
N GLN A 46 2.56 -8.20 1.89
CA GLN A 46 2.98 -9.33 2.71
C GLN A 46 3.98 -10.21 1.95
N THR A 47 4.94 -10.73 2.67
CA THR A 47 5.94 -11.70 2.20
C THR A 47 6.14 -12.80 3.24
N ASP A 48 6.65 -13.94 2.82
CA ASP A 48 7.08 -15.05 3.67
C ASP A 48 8.57 -14.98 4.06
N ASP A 49 9.36 -14.10 3.41
CA ASP A 49 10.80 -13.94 3.68
C ASP A 49 11.26 -12.48 3.53
N VAL A 50 11.04 -11.69 4.57
CA VAL A 50 11.42 -10.26 4.58
C VAL A 50 12.93 -10.06 4.53
N GLU A 51 13.74 -11.01 5.07
CA GLU A 51 15.20 -10.91 5.04
C GLU A 51 15.75 -11.09 3.62
N HIS A 52 15.20 -12.04 2.86
CA HIS A 52 15.54 -12.20 1.45
C HIS A 52 15.20 -10.92 0.67
N HIS A 53 14.01 -10.35 0.91
CA HIS A 53 13.61 -9.11 0.25
C HIS A 53 14.49 -7.93 0.65
N LYS A 54 14.87 -7.82 1.94
CA LYS A 54 15.79 -6.79 2.43
C LYS A 54 17.15 -6.88 1.72
N ALA A 55 17.75 -8.04 1.70
CA ALA A 55 19.03 -8.26 1.03
C ALA A 55 18.96 -7.88 -0.48
N ARG A 56 17.86 -8.23 -1.14
CA ARG A 56 17.65 -7.90 -2.57
C ARG A 56 17.56 -6.40 -2.80
N VAL A 57 16.77 -5.65 -2.02
CA VAL A 57 16.61 -4.21 -2.21
C VAL A 57 17.89 -3.44 -1.87
N GLU A 58 18.62 -3.85 -0.83
CA GLU A 58 19.91 -3.27 -0.48
C GLU A 58 20.96 -3.52 -1.58
N ASN A 59 21.03 -4.73 -2.13
CA ASN A 59 21.90 -5.06 -3.27
C ASN A 59 21.53 -4.27 -4.54
N ALA A 60 20.26 -3.88 -4.69
CA ALA A 60 19.81 -3.00 -5.77
C ALA A 60 20.08 -1.51 -5.50
N GLY A 61 20.74 -1.17 -4.38
CA GLY A 61 21.06 0.20 -3.98
C GLY A 61 19.89 1.00 -3.43
N MET A 62 18.79 0.34 -3.07
CA MET A 62 17.62 0.98 -2.45
C MET A 62 17.80 1.10 -0.94
N ARG A 63 17.39 2.23 -0.38
CA ARG A 63 17.52 2.50 1.06
C ARG A 63 16.34 1.94 1.83
N VAL A 64 16.64 1.17 2.87
CA VAL A 64 15.68 0.81 3.91
C VAL A 64 15.68 1.94 4.95
N VAL A 65 14.52 2.57 5.19
CA VAL A 65 14.36 3.71 6.11
C VAL A 65 13.66 3.34 7.41
N HIS A 66 13.05 2.19 7.45
CA HIS A 66 12.52 1.55 8.66
C HIS A 66 12.78 0.06 8.55
N ASP A 67 13.18 -0.53 9.66
CA ASP A 67 13.39 -1.95 9.84
C ASP A 67 12.99 -2.28 11.27
N GLY A 68 11.88 -2.96 11.45
CA GLY A 68 11.30 -3.17 12.76
C GLY A 68 10.56 -4.47 12.90
N GLU A 69 10.53 -4.97 14.14
CA GLU A 69 9.79 -6.17 14.52
C GLU A 69 8.92 -5.86 15.74
N ILE A 70 7.72 -6.40 15.77
CA ILE A 70 6.83 -6.40 16.93
C ILE A 70 6.46 -7.85 17.22
N LYS A 71 6.55 -8.21 18.50
CA LYS A 71 6.11 -9.52 19.01
C LYS A 71 5.10 -9.30 20.11
N GLN A 72 3.92 -9.91 19.99
CA GLN A 72 2.85 -9.78 20.96
C GLN A 72 1.90 -10.97 20.88
N HIS A 73 1.47 -11.48 22.06
CA HIS A 73 0.48 -12.56 22.16
C HIS A 73 0.77 -13.82 21.33
N GLY A 74 2.04 -14.18 21.18
CA GLY A 74 2.43 -15.36 20.40
C GLY A 74 2.50 -15.14 18.89
N SER A 75 2.25 -13.91 18.42
CA SER A 75 2.43 -13.52 17.04
C SER A 75 3.60 -12.55 16.89
N ALA A 76 4.14 -12.48 15.69
CA ALA A 76 5.18 -11.52 15.30
C ALA A 76 4.82 -10.84 13.98
N ILE A 77 5.30 -9.63 13.78
CA ILE A 77 5.33 -9.00 12.47
C ILE A 77 6.64 -8.25 12.34
N ARG A 78 7.33 -8.48 11.24
CA ARG A 78 8.56 -7.80 10.87
C ARG A 78 8.35 -7.11 9.53
N GLY A 79 8.71 -5.83 9.46
CA GLY A 79 8.52 -5.04 8.26
C GLY A 79 9.70 -4.14 7.95
N ILE A 80 9.93 -3.92 6.66
CA ILE A 80 10.88 -2.94 6.14
C ILE A 80 10.17 -1.91 5.28
N HIS A 81 10.46 -0.63 5.49
CA HIS A 81 9.97 0.43 4.61
C HIS A 81 11.08 0.93 3.71
N LEU A 82 10.80 1.01 2.42
CA LEU A 82 11.74 1.54 1.45
C LEU A 82 11.62 3.06 1.34
N HIS A 83 12.75 3.71 1.04
CA HIS A 83 12.77 5.16 0.89
C HIS A 83 11.91 5.58 -0.33
N PRO A 84 10.93 6.51 -0.16
CA PRO A 84 9.98 6.85 -1.21
C PRO A 84 10.62 7.47 -2.47
N LYS A 85 11.84 8.01 -2.38
CA LYS A 85 12.57 8.49 -3.56
C LYS A 85 13.21 7.37 -4.38
N ASP A 86 13.40 6.19 -3.80
CA ASP A 86 14.04 5.07 -4.50
C ASP A 86 13.00 4.23 -5.23
N VAL A 87 11.81 4.10 -4.68
CA VAL A 87 10.69 3.37 -5.27
C VAL A 87 9.81 4.28 -6.13
N GLY A 88 9.39 5.43 -5.59
CA GLY A 88 8.50 6.39 -6.23
C GLY A 88 7.01 6.05 -6.04
N GLY A 89 6.16 7.06 -6.22
CA GLY A 89 4.70 6.93 -6.19
C GLY A 89 4.09 6.74 -4.79
N ALA A 90 4.63 5.84 -3.99
CA ALA A 90 4.20 5.57 -2.63
C ALA A 90 5.38 5.15 -1.74
N ILE A 91 5.17 5.09 -0.43
CA ILE A 91 6.05 4.32 0.46
C ILE A 91 5.68 2.85 0.27
N LEU A 92 6.67 2.01 0.00
CA LEU A 92 6.50 0.56 -0.05
C LEU A 92 6.98 -0.04 1.27
N SER A 93 6.13 -0.85 1.91
CA SER A 93 6.49 -1.75 2.99
C SER A 93 6.44 -3.20 2.51
N LEU A 94 7.40 -4.00 2.97
CA LEU A 94 7.40 -5.45 2.80
C LEU A 94 7.36 -6.04 4.21
N ASP A 95 6.28 -6.75 4.52
CA ASP A 95 5.96 -7.19 5.88
C ASP A 95 5.78 -8.71 5.93
N GLN A 96 6.39 -9.33 6.91
CA GLN A 96 6.23 -10.75 7.23
C GLN A 96 5.50 -10.88 8.55
N ALA A 97 4.28 -11.41 8.52
CA ALA A 97 3.51 -11.76 9.70
C ALA A 97 3.70 -13.24 10.07
N GLU A 98 3.75 -13.54 11.35
CA GLU A 98 3.89 -14.89 11.87
C GLU A 98 2.96 -15.10 13.09
N PRO A 99 1.96 -15.95 12.99
CA PRO A 99 1.49 -16.64 11.79
C PRO A 99 1.04 -15.66 10.70
N GLN A 100 1.00 -16.10 9.45
CA GLN A 100 0.80 -15.27 8.26
C GLN A 100 -0.47 -14.41 8.32
N GLU A 101 -1.53 -14.91 8.93
CA GLU A 101 -2.82 -14.23 9.08
C GLU A 101 -2.88 -13.28 10.29
N SER A 102 -1.80 -13.14 11.08
CA SER A 102 -1.88 -12.45 12.37
C SER A 102 -1.99 -10.93 12.29
N TRP A 103 -1.40 -10.30 11.29
CA TRP A 103 -1.42 -8.83 11.06
C TRP A 103 -1.54 -7.98 12.34
N LEU A 104 -0.53 -8.04 13.22
CA LEU A 104 -0.54 -7.34 14.52
C LEU A 104 -0.82 -5.84 14.44
N TRP A 105 -0.54 -5.22 13.30
CA TRP A 105 -0.86 -3.81 13.06
C TRP A 105 -2.36 -3.50 13.16
N ALA A 106 -3.20 -4.47 12.78
CA ALA A 106 -4.64 -4.33 12.77
C ALA A 106 -5.31 -4.66 14.11
N GLY A 107 -4.54 -5.22 15.06
CA GLY A 107 -5.06 -5.68 16.32
C GLY A 107 -5.40 -7.17 16.32
N HIS A 108 -5.56 -7.75 17.51
CA HIS A 108 -5.75 -9.19 17.72
C HIS A 108 -7.02 -9.74 17.05
N ASP A 109 -8.07 -8.95 17.00
CA ASP A 109 -9.41 -9.39 16.60
C ASP A 109 -9.84 -8.82 15.21
N TRP A 110 -8.90 -8.36 14.41
CA TRP A 110 -9.21 -7.64 13.18
C TRP A 110 -10.09 -8.42 12.19
N GLN A 111 -9.94 -9.75 12.11
CA GLN A 111 -10.73 -10.61 11.22
C GLN A 111 -12.24 -10.58 11.56
N TYR A 112 -12.59 -10.37 12.84
CA TYR A 112 -14.00 -10.25 13.26
C TYR A 112 -14.65 -8.91 12.88
N HIS A 113 -13.87 -7.97 12.37
CA HIS A 113 -14.32 -6.65 11.96
C HIS A 113 -14.35 -6.45 10.45
N SER A 114 -14.27 -7.53 9.67
CA SER A 114 -14.35 -7.44 8.21
C SER A 114 -15.70 -6.86 7.76
N LEU A 115 -15.63 -5.83 6.90
CA LEU A 115 -16.77 -5.11 6.36
C LEU A 115 -17.01 -5.54 4.90
N ASP A 116 -17.54 -6.73 4.73
CA ASP A 116 -17.81 -7.32 3.41
C ASP A 116 -19.22 -7.02 2.86
N SER A 117 -19.93 -6.05 3.42
CA SER A 117 -21.31 -5.74 3.01
C SER A 117 -21.40 -5.05 1.64
N VAL A 118 -20.39 -4.31 1.24
CA VAL A 118 -20.35 -3.53 -0.01
C VAL A 118 -19.28 -4.07 -0.97
N VAL A 119 -18.10 -4.36 -0.45
CA VAL A 119 -16.94 -4.84 -1.21
C VAL A 119 -16.36 -6.07 -0.52
N THR A 120 -15.73 -6.97 -1.30
CA THR A 120 -15.16 -8.21 -0.78
C THR A 120 -13.63 -8.25 -0.81
N ASP A 121 -13.00 -7.56 -1.78
CA ASP A 121 -11.57 -7.60 -1.99
C ASP A 121 -11.04 -6.27 -2.57
N MET A 122 -9.78 -5.95 -2.30
CA MET A 122 -8.99 -4.99 -3.07
C MET A 122 -8.25 -5.76 -4.16
N VAL A 123 -8.62 -5.57 -5.42
CA VAL A 123 -8.10 -6.39 -6.53
C VAL A 123 -6.99 -5.70 -7.33
N ALA A 124 -6.91 -4.38 -7.27
CA ALA A 124 -5.84 -3.62 -7.90
C ALA A 124 -5.59 -2.29 -7.20
N VAL A 125 -4.35 -1.81 -7.26
CA VAL A 125 -4.01 -0.43 -6.96
C VAL A 125 -3.37 0.23 -8.18
N GLU A 126 -3.56 1.52 -8.33
CA GLU A 126 -3.05 2.29 -9.45
C GLU A 126 -2.05 3.34 -8.96
N ILE A 127 -0.83 3.25 -9.48
CA ILE A 127 0.23 4.24 -9.29
C ILE A 127 0.35 5.05 -10.57
N GLN A 128 -0.01 6.32 -10.51
CA GLN A 128 0.25 7.23 -11.62
C GLN A 128 1.68 7.77 -11.55
N ALA A 129 2.29 7.99 -12.70
CA ALA A 129 3.62 8.56 -12.82
C ALA A 129 3.77 9.39 -14.09
N ASP A 130 4.72 10.33 -14.08
CA ASP A 130 5.11 11.07 -15.30
C ASP A 130 5.82 10.14 -16.30
N ASP A 131 6.50 9.10 -15.80
CA ASP A 131 7.08 8.00 -16.59
C ASP A 131 6.68 6.66 -15.93
N PRO A 132 5.55 6.06 -16.37
CA PRO A 132 5.05 4.80 -15.81
C PRO A 132 6.00 3.61 -16.00
N ASP A 133 6.71 3.55 -17.12
CA ASP A 133 7.65 2.46 -17.40
C ASP A 133 8.86 2.51 -16.46
N ALA A 134 9.43 3.68 -16.26
CA ALA A 134 10.50 3.87 -15.28
C ALA A 134 10.01 3.61 -13.84
N MET A 135 8.78 3.99 -13.51
CA MET A 135 8.16 3.69 -12.22
C MET A 135 8.02 2.18 -12.03
N GLY A 136 7.41 1.49 -13.00
CA GLY A 136 7.25 0.04 -12.98
C GLY A 136 8.59 -0.70 -12.85
N ALA A 137 9.63 -0.25 -13.54
CA ALA A 137 10.97 -0.84 -13.44
C ALA A 137 11.58 -0.71 -12.02
N ARG A 138 11.36 0.42 -11.32
CA ARG A 138 11.79 0.57 -9.92
C ARG A 138 11.02 -0.37 -8.99
N TRP A 139 9.70 -0.44 -9.17
CA TRP A 139 8.85 -1.33 -8.39
C TRP A 139 9.17 -2.80 -8.65
N ALA A 140 9.47 -3.20 -9.91
CA ALA A 140 9.91 -4.56 -10.24
C ALA A 140 11.17 -4.96 -9.47
N LYS A 141 12.15 -4.07 -9.34
CA LYS A 141 13.35 -4.28 -8.53
C LYS A 141 13.01 -4.37 -7.03
N ALA A 142 12.14 -3.50 -6.54
CA ALA A 142 11.77 -3.42 -5.13
C ALA A 142 10.96 -4.63 -4.67
N VAL A 143 9.99 -5.08 -5.46
CA VAL A 143 9.10 -6.21 -5.12
C VAL A 143 9.70 -7.56 -5.56
N GLY A 144 10.56 -7.56 -6.60
CA GLY A 144 11.12 -8.78 -7.18
C GLY A 144 10.15 -9.52 -8.10
N ARG A 145 9.17 -8.80 -8.65
CA ARG A 145 8.19 -9.33 -9.62
C ARG A 145 8.26 -8.55 -10.94
N PRO A 146 8.06 -9.19 -12.09
CA PRO A 146 8.09 -8.50 -13.37
C PRO A 146 6.89 -7.55 -13.54
N VAL A 147 7.09 -6.52 -14.33
CA VAL A 147 6.01 -5.67 -14.85
C VAL A 147 5.86 -5.97 -16.34
N SER A 148 4.64 -6.24 -16.79
CA SER A 148 4.31 -6.46 -18.19
C SER A 148 3.14 -5.58 -18.57
N GLU A 149 3.26 -4.82 -19.65
CA GLU A 149 2.22 -3.89 -20.13
C GLU A 149 1.70 -2.93 -19.03
N GLY A 150 2.62 -2.44 -18.19
CA GLY A 150 2.28 -1.54 -17.09
C GLY A 150 1.63 -2.22 -15.87
N VAL A 151 1.58 -3.55 -15.82
CA VAL A 151 0.95 -4.30 -14.73
C VAL A 151 1.96 -5.20 -14.03
N MET A 152 1.99 -5.15 -12.71
CA MET A 152 2.66 -6.12 -11.83
C MET A 152 1.61 -7.01 -11.19
N ALA A 153 1.59 -8.29 -11.54
CA ALA A 153 0.73 -9.26 -10.89
C ALA A 153 1.29 -9.63 -9.50
N LEU A 154 0.42 -9.63 -8.50
CA LEU A 154 0.62 -10.20 -7.18
C LEU A 154 -0.14 -11.53 -7.07
N ASP A 155 -0.16 -12.15 -5.89
CA ASP A 155 -0.82 -13.46 -5.74
C ASP A 155 -2.35 -13.33 -5.77
N ASP A 156 -2.90 -12.24 -5.23
CA ASP A 156 -4.33 -11.98 -5.08
C ASP A 156 -4.81 -10.64 -5.65
N ALA A 157 -3.87 -9.80 -6.10
CA ALA A 157 -4.13 -8.46 -6.61
C ALA A 157 -3.13 -8.06 -7.70
N GLU A 158 -3.20 -6.82 -8.16
CA GLU A 158 -2.21 -6.26 -9.09
C GLU A 158 -1.89 -4.80 -8.79
N ILE A 159 -0.70 -4.36 -9.21
CA ILE A 159 -0.30 -2.95 -9.20
C ILE A 159 -0.21 -2.49 -10.65
N ARG A 160 -0.94 -1.42 -10.98
CA ARG A 160 -0.93 -0.82 -12.32
C ARG A 160 -0.14 0.48 -12.31
N PHE A 161 0.72 0.64 -13.29
CA PHE A 161 1.51 1.86 -13.50
C PHE A 161 0.95 2.61 -14.69
N VAL A 162 0.45 3.83 -14.47
CA VAL A 162 -0.29 4.60 -15.47
C VAL A 162 0.24 6.03 -15.58
N GLN A 163 -0.02 6.67 -16.73
CA GLN A 163 0.33 8.08 -16.93
C GLN A 163 -0.38 8.97 -15.92
N ALA A 164 0.37 9.88 -15.28
CA ALA A 164 -0.21 10.88 -14.38
C ALA A 164 -1.17 11.82 -15.14
N ARG A 165 -2.37 12.03 -14.56
CA ARG A 165 -3.44 12.81 -15.21
C ARG A 165 -4.07 13.87 -14.30
N ASP A 166 -3.79 13.84 -13.00
CA ASP A 166 -4.40 14.74 -12.03
C ASP A 166 -3.59 16.03 -11.77
N GLY A 167 -2.48 16.20 -12.48
CA GLY A 167 -1.59 17.36 -12.36
C GLY A 167 -0.74 17.36 -11.07
N ARG A 168 -0.81 16.31 -10.25
CA ARG A 168 -0.06 16.20 -8.99
C ARG A 168 1.22 15.34 -9.11
N GLY A 169 1.55 14.87 -10.33
CA GLY A 169 2.72 14.02 -10.59
C GLY A 169 2.58 12.61 -10.02
N ASP A 170 3.72 11.98 -9.71
CA ASP A 170 3.78 10.60 -9.22
C ASP A 170 3.00 10.40 -7.92
N GLY A 171 2.24 9.31 -7.82
CA GLY A 171 1.51 8.98 -6.60
C GLY A 171 0.51 7.84 -6.76
N LEU A 172 0.01 7.33 -5.64
CA LEU A 172 -1.14 6.45 -5.62
C LEU A 172 -2.38 7.21 -6.06
N ALA A 173 -3.10 6.69 -7.06
CA ALA A 173 -4.24 7.36 -7.68
C ALA A 173 -5.57 6.66 -7.39
N ALA A 174 -5.59 5.33 -7.36
CA ALA A 174 -6.84 4.58 -7.23
C ALA A 174 -6.64 3.20 -6.60
N VAL A 175 -7.75 2.64 -6.10
CA VAL A 175 -7.92 1.23 -5.75
C VAL A 175 -9.17 0.69 -6.42
N ASP A 176 -9.09 -0.51 -6.99
CA ASP A 176 -10.22 -1.25 -7.50
C ASP A 176 -10.70 -2.22 -6.43
N LEU A 177 -11.97 -2.14 -6.10
CA LEU A 177 -12.64 -2.92 -5.08
C LEU A 177 -13.68 -3.82 -5.74
N ARG A 178 -13.64 -5.10 -5.46
CA ARG A 178 -14.66 -6.04 -5.96
C ARG A 178 -16.00 -5.75 -5.28
N ALA A 179 -16.97 -5.30 -6.05
CA ALA A 179 -18.33 -5.07 -5.55
C ALA A 179 -19.00 -6.39 -5.20
N LYS A 180 -19.61 -6.49 -4.02
CA LYS A 180 -20.45 -7.63 -3.63
C LYS A 180 -21.73 -7.68 -4.48
N ASP A 181 -22.35 -6.53 -4.68
CA ASP A 181 -23.46 -6.38 -5.65
C ASP A 181 -22.89 -5.90 -6.98
N ARG A 182 -22.92 -6.78 -7.99
CA ARG A 182 -22.42 -6.49 -9.34
C ARG A 182 -23.15 -5.33 -10.03
N ALA A 183 -24.36 -4.99 -9.59
CA ALA A 183 -25.07 -3.83 -10.13
C ALA A 183 -24.37 -2.51 -9.78
N ARG A 184 -23.51 -2.51 -8.79
CA ARG A 184 -22.70 -1.34 -8.38
C ARG A 184 -21.35 -1.23 -9.09
N ALA A 185 -21.00 -2.20 -9.93
CA ALA A 185 -19.78 -2.11 -10.73
C ALA A 185 -19.81 -0.88 -11.64
N GLY A 186 -18.71 -0.14 -11.66
CA GLY A 186 -18.60 1.15 -12.37
C GLY A 186 -18.81 2.38 -11.46
N GLU A 187 -19.24 2.21 -10.21
CA GLU A 187 -19.27 3.32 -9.25
C GLU A 187 -17.85 3.79 -8.94
N ILE A 188 -17.66 5.11 -8.90
CA ILE A 188 -16.39 5.76 -8.53
C ILE A 188 -16.65 6.74 -7.39
N LEU A 189 -15.88 6.60 -6.31
CA LEU A 189 -15.90 7.50 -5.17
C LEU A 189 -14.56 8.22 -5.09
N ASN A 190 -14.57 9.54 -5.04
CA ASN A 190 -13.36 10.34 -4.83
C ASN A 190 -13.34 10.79 -3.36
N LEU A 191 -12.45 10.19 -2.58
CA LEU A 191 -12.29 10.46 -1.16
C LEU A 191 -10.81 10.65 -0.83
N CYS A 192 -10.50 11.62 0.02
CA CYS A 192 -9.12 11.86 0.47
C CYS A 192 -8.10 11.99 -0.68
N GLY A 193 -8.49 12.63 -1.78
CA GLY A 193 -7.62 12.80 -2.95
C GLY A 193 -7.24 11.49 -3.66
N PHE A 194 -8.06 10.46 -3.52
CA PHE A 194 -7.85 9.10 -4.01
C PHE A 194 -9.15 8.52 -4.59
N GLN A 195 -9.07 7.67 -5.59
CA GLN A 195 -10.25 7.05 -6.20
C GLN A 195 -10.47 5.64 -5.68
N PHE A 196 -11.70 5.36 -5.27
CA PHE A 196 -12.20 4.02 -4.96
C PHE A 196 -13.16 3.63 -6.09
N ARG A 197 -12.80 2.61 -6.85
CA ARG A 197 -13.57 2.16 -8.01
C ARG A 197 -14.15 0.78 -7.71
N LEU A 198 -15.48 0.63 -7.84
CA LEU A 198 -16.16 -0.65 -7.69
C LEU A 198 -16.17 -1.38 -9.03
N ILE A 199 -15.73 -2.65 -9.04
CA ILE A 199 -15.67 -3.49 -10.24
C ILE A 199 -16.41 -4.79 -10.06
#